data_9805e7f5c8bffa0df262eec7a8df3555
#
_entry.id   9805e7f5c8bffa0df262eec7a8df3555
#
_cell.length_a   1.000
_cell.length_b   1.000
_cell.length_c   1.000
_cell.angle_alpha   90.00
_cell.angle_beta   90.00
_cell.angle_gamma   90.00
#
_symmetry.space_group_name_H-M   'P 1'
#
loop_
_entity.id
_entity.type
_entity.pdbx_description
1 polymer ?
#
loop_
_entity_poly.entity_id
_entity_poly.type
_entity_poly.pdbx_seq_one_letter_code
_entity_poly.pdbx_strand_id
1 'polypeptide(L)'
;MGDICYNGRWASDYGITVEKYPARPMTKRQYGSTAVPGRTGNVLTPENYFNNISQSYEVWIKPRFSETMTDGAANRLAEWLYAFDPFAGATDDGYFWIEDTYSPTVRRRAIVSSVSEISTAWNRAGRCTITFEEKPQKYNKDGLSFPDTPDSDTWIYMPGIYNSQPLVKVIMNYDSVNEYYEPCSVNFHNVLHDPTRPEVRVVVYKPIPADDDTDENKTLYIDCESCQIYSLPGGGAKINRAQYCYVEEPTTGAVSPCFPYLWGRNVANWIGINNCDAYVMRRDYTL
;
A
#
# COMPACT_ATOMS: atom_id res chain seq x y z
N MET A 1 18.97 0.29 -20.68
CA MET A 1 18.78 1.49 -19.88
C MET A 1 17.55 1.25 -19.01
N GLY A 2 17.59 1.64 -17.77
CA GLY A 2 16.45 1.47 -16.88
C GLY A 2 15.45 2.61 -17.00
N ASP A 3 14.23 2.36 -16.52
CA ASP A 3 13.13 3.31 -16.52
C ASP A 3 12.46 3.35 -15.16
N ILE A 4 11.76 4.44 -14.88
CA ILE A 4 11.02 4.68 -13.64
C ILE A 4 9.59 5.03 -13.99
N CYS A 5 8.64 4.40 -13.31
CA CYS A 5 7.23 4.76 -13.36
C CYS A 5 6.86 5.42 -12.03
N TYR A 6 6.36 6.64 -12.08
CA TYR A 6 5.87 7.39 -10.93
C TYR A 6 4.41 7.75 -11.14
N ASN A 7 3.55 7.32 -10.22
CA ASN A 7 2.10 7.46 -10.32
C ASN A 7 1.53 6.98 -11.68
N GLY A 8 1.97 5.80 -12.14
CA GLY A 8 1.51 5.19 -13.40
C GLY A 8 2.08 5.80 -14.67
N ARG A 9 3.02 6.75 -14.58
CA ARG A 9 3.60 7.47 -15.72
C ARG A 9 5.08 7.12 -15.87
N TRP A 10 5.47 6.55 -17.01
CA TRP A 10 6.85 6.18 -17.27
C TRP A 10 7.69 7.39 -17.66
N ALA A 11 8.89 7.50 -17.08
CA ALA A 11 9.81 8.60 -17.36
C ALA A 11 10.23 8.64 -18.84
N SER A 12 10.34 7.49 -19.49
CA SER A 12 10.66 7.36 -20.92
C SER A 12 9.65 8.08 -21.82
N ASP A 13 8.36 8.13 -21.47
CA ASP A 13 7.31 8.81 -22.23
C ASP A 13 7.54 10.32 -22.27
N TYR A 14 8.27 10.84 -21.30
CA TYR A 14 8.67 12.25 -21.19
C TYR A 14 10.09 12.49 -21.69
N GLY A 15 10.72 11.50 -22.32
CA GLY A 15 12.11 11.60 -22.79
C GLY A 15 13.15 11.63 -21.68
N ILE A 16 12.78 11.18 -20.48
CA ILE A 16 13.66 11.06 -19.33
C ILE A 16 14.20 9.63 -19.28
N THR A 17 15.50 9.48 -19.04
CA THR A 17 16.17 8.18 -19.02
C THR A 17 17.09 8.09 -17.80
N VAL A 18 17.04 7.01 -17.07
CA VAL A 18 17.92 6.76 -15.93
C VAL A 18 19.34 6.45 -16.42
N GLU A 19 20.32 7.17 -15.91
CA GLU A 19 21.72 7.07 -16.36
C GLU A 19 22.37 5.76 -15.90
N LYS A 20 22.20 5.45 -14.63
CA LYS A 20 22.84 4.28 -14.03
C LYS A 20 21.93 3.61 -12.99
N TYR A 21 22.26 2.36 -12.67
CA TYR A 21 21.60 1.63 -11.59
C TYR A 21 21.66 2.42 -10.28
N PRO A 22 20.53 2.71 -9.65
CA PRO A 22 20.52 3.50 -8.41
C PRO A 22 21.09 2.68 -7.24
N ALA A 23 21.86 3.34 -6.38
CA ALA A 23 22.22 2.76 -5.10
C ALA A 23 20.94 2.62 -4.24
N ARG A 24 20.79 1.48 -3.59
CA ARG A 24 19.64 1.18 -2.73
C ARG A 24 20.04 1.36 -1.27
N PRO A 25 19.62 2.44 -0.61
CA PRO A 25 19.81 2.58 0.82
C PRO A 25 18.98 1.55 1.59
N MET A 26 19.51 1.12 2.71
CA MET A 26 18.77 0.25 3.64
C MET A 26 18.03 1.11 4.66
N THR A 27 16.83 0.69 5.01
CA THR A 27 16.07 1.31 6.09
C THR A 27 16.72 1.06 7.45
N LYS A 28 16.52 1.98 8.38
CA LYS A 28 16.97 1.84 9.77
C LYS A 28 15.76 1.76 10.69
N ARG A 29 15.82 0.81 11.61
CA ARG A 29 14.84 0.76 12.70
C ARG A 29 15.05 1.94 13.64
N GLN A 30 13.98 2.55 14.08
CA GLN A 30 14.03 3.64 15.02
C GLN A 30 14.15 3.12 16.45
N TYR A 31 14.97 3.79 17.25
CA TYR A 31 15.16 3.51 18.67
C TYR A 31 15.05 4.80 19.47
N GLY A 32 14.24 4.77 20.51
CA GLY A 32 14.33 5.76 21.58
C GLY A 32 15.63 5.55 22.37
N SER A 33 16.33 6.61 22.73
CA SER A 33 17.58 6.54 23.48
C SER A 33 17.49 7.43 24.71
N THR A 34 17.60 6.84 25.90
CA THR A 34 17.53 7.55 27.19
C THR A 34 18.79 7.34 27.98
N ALA A 35 19.43 8.44 28.37
CA ALA A 35 20.55 8.41 29.31
C ALA A 35 20.03 8.19 30.73
N VAL A 36 20.56 7.18 31.41
CA VAL A 36 20.21 6.90 32.81
C VAL A 36 21.40 7.28 33.73
N PRO A 37 21.24 8.20 34.68
CA PRO A 37 22.30 8.60 35.59
C PRO A 37 22.90 7.39 36.34
N GLY A 38 24.22 7.31 36.39
CA GLY A 38 24.94 6.22 37.06
C GLY A 38 25.09 4.94 36.24
N ARG A 39 24.62 4.90 34.99
CA ARG A 39 24.80 3.77 34.09
C ARG A 39 25.70 4.16 32.89
N THR A 40 26.62 3.27 32.53
CA THR A 40 27.43 3.43 31.34
C THR A 40 26.62 3.06 30.12
N GLY A 41 26.49 3.98 29.15
CA GLY A 41 25.69 3.83 27.94
C GLY A 41 24.19 4.14 28.11
N ASN A 42 23.51 4.35 27.00
CA ASN A 42 22.09 4.66 26.96
C ASN A 42 21.23 3.40 27.03
N VAL A 43 20.02 3.52 27.56
CA VAL A 43 18.97 2.52 27.41
C VAL A 43 18.31 2.75 26.08
N LEU A 44 18.27 1.72 25.22
CA LEU A 44 17.60 1.75 23.92
C LEU A 44 16.23 1.10 24.04
N THR A 45 15.21 1.85 23.67
CA THR A 45 13.83 1.36 23.57
C THR A 45 13.53 1.18 22.07
N PRO A 46 13.31 -0.05 21.58
CA PRO A 46 12.96 -0.24 20.17
C PRO A 46 11.58 0.33 19.89
N GLU A 47 11.50 1.19 18.89
CA GLU A 47 10.23 1.63 18.33
C GLU A 47 9.82 0.67 17.21
N ASN A 48 8.51 0.42 17.07
CA ASN A 48 8.03 -0.61 16.12
C ASN A 48 7.87 -0.07 14.69
N TYR A 49 8.65 0.95 14.32
CA TYR A 49 8.64 1.50 12.96
C TYR A 49 10.05 1.68 12.39
N PHE A 50 10.10 1.82 11.08
CA PHE A 50 11.30 2.07 10.31
C PHE A 50 11.22 3.45 9.67
N ASN A 51 12.35 4.11 9.53
CA ASN A 51 12.42 5.41 8.87
C ASN A 51 12.22 5.25 7.36
N ASN A 52 11.65 6.30 6.75
CA ASN A 52 11.69 6.46 5.32
C ASN A 52 13.12 6.45 4.80
N ILE A 53 13.28 6.09 3.55
CA ILE A 53 14.57 6.05 2.88
C ILE A 53 14.61 7.10 1.77
N SER A 54 15.76 7.69 1.58
CA SER A 54 15.99 8.65 0.50
C SER A 54 16.63 7.93 -0.68
N GLN A 55 15.89 7.80 -1.79
CA GLN A 55 16.34 7.14 -3.01
C GLN A 55 16.57 8.14 -4.12
N SER A 56 17.80 8.19 -4.65
CA SER A 56 18.15 9.12 -5.72
C SER A 56 18.36 8.41 -7.06
N TYR A 57 17.91 9.04 -8.12
CA TYR A 57 18.09 8.64 -9.51
C TYR A 57 18.77 9.75 -10.30
N GLU A 58 19.89 9.43 -10.94
CA GLU A 58 20.53 10.29 -11.91
C GLU A 58 19.87 10.09 -13.26
N VAL A 59 19.36 11.15 -13.85
CA VAL A 59 18.58 11.09 -15.09
C VAL A 59 19.11 12.03 -16.17
N TRP A 60 18.93 11.61 -17.41
CA TRP A 60 19.09 12.40 -18.61
C TRP A 60 17.72 12.75 -19.17
N ILE A 61 17.55 14.02 -19.57
CA ILE A 61 16.32 14.54 -20.15
C ILE A 61 16.61 14.99 -21.56
N LYS A 62 15.96 14.35 -22.54
CA LYS A 62 16.08 14.70 -23.96
C LYS A 62 15.11 15.83 -24.29
N PRO A 63 15.57 16.99 -24.79
CA PRO A 63 14.66 18.04 -25.25
C PRO A 63 13.92 17.62 -26.52
N ARG A 64 12.73 18.15 -26.76
CA ARG A 64 12.04 18.05 -28.06
C ARG A 64 12.71 18.96 -29.07
N PHE A 65 12.58 18.66 -30.36
CA PHE A 65 13.29 19.34 -31.43
C PHE A 65 13.06 20.88 -31.50
N SER A 66 11.97 21.37 -30.92
CA SER A 66 11.58 22.80 -30.92
C SER A 66 11.81 23.53 -29.58
N GLU A 67 12.37 22.87 -28.58
CA GLU A 67 12.50 23.44 -27.24
C GLU A 67 13.93 23.96 -27.00
N THR A 68 14.03 25.09 -26.30
CA THR A 68 15.30 25.49 -25.70
C THR A 68 15.67 24.48 -24.62
N MET A 69 16.94 24.16 -24.50
CA MET A 69 17.39 22.96 -23.78
C MET A 69 17.06 22.94 -22.29
N THR A 70 17.20 24.08 -21.62
CA THR A 70 16.99 24.17 -20.18
C THR A 70 15.49 24.21 -19.82
N ASP A 71 14.74 25.06 -20.51
CA ASP A 71 13.32 25.24 -20.21
C ASP A 71 12.49 24.02 -20.66
N GLY A 72 12.81 23.46 -21.80
CA GLY A 72 12.15 22.25 -22.29
C GLY A 72 12.41 21.02 -21.40
N ALA A 73 13.63 20.87 -20.90
CA ALA A 73 13.96 19.80 -19.96
C ALA A 73 13.23 19.98 -18.61
N ALA A 74 13.23 21.22 -18.08
CA ALA A 74 12.53 21.54 -16.84
C ALA A 74 11.02 21.32 -16.95
N ASN A 75 10.41 21.78 -18.05
CA ASN A 75 8.98 21.61 -18.29
C ASN A 75 8.57 20.13 -18.36
N ARG A 76 9.36 19.27 -19.01
CA ARG A 76 9.08 17.84 -19.08
C ARG A 76 9.21 17.13 -17.75
N LEU A 77 10.24 17.50 -17.00
CA LEU A 77 10.42 16.97 -15.67
C LEU A 77 9.26 17.38 -14.78
N ALA A 78 8.84 18.64 -14.83
CA ALA A 78 7.67 19.12 -14.11
C ALA A 78 6.37 18.45 -14.58
N GLU A 79 6.21 18.25 -15.88
CA GLU A 79 5.08 17.54 -16.46
C GLU A 79 5.02 16.11 -15.95
N TRP A 80 6.13 15.39 -15.95
CA TRP A 80 6.20 14.01 -15.45
C TRP A 80 5.93 13.91 -13.95
N LEU A 81 6.57 14.77 -13.13
CA LEU A 81 6.53 14.66 -11.68
C LEU A 81 5.27 15.28 -11.04
N TYR A 82 4.68 16.31 -11.65
CA TYR A 82 3.66 17.13 -10.99
C TYR A 82 2.39 17.39 -11.80
N ALA A 83 2.39 17.18 -13.14
CA ALA A 83 1.21 17.47 -13.96
C ALA A 83 0.19 16.33 -13.93
N PHE A 84 -0.24 15.94 -12.74
CA PHE A 84 -1.35 15.01 -12.50
C PHE A 84 -2.20 15.54 -11.33
N ASP A 85 -3.41 15.07 -11.23
CA ASP A 85 -4.25 15.37 -10.08
C ASP A 85 -3.55 14.84 -8.82
N PRO A 86 -3.17 15.70 -7.85
CA PRO A 86 -2.45 15.29 -6.65
C PRO A 86 -3.28 14.34 -5.76
N PHE A 87 -4.59 14.27 -5.99
CA PHE A 87 -5.48 13.35 -5.28
C PHE A 87 -5.76 12.06 -6.05
N ALA A 88 -5.50 12.04 -7.36
CA ALA A 88 -5.64 10.85 -8.18
C ALA A 88 -4.39 9.96 -8.09
N GLY A 89 -4.56 8.76 -7.56
CA GLY A 89 -3.48 7.77 -7.43
C GLY A 89 -2.61 7.93 -6.17
N ALA A 90 -2.82 8.97 -5.36
CA ALA A 90 -2.23 9.01 -4.03
C ALA A 90 -2.83 7.91 -3.15
N THR A 91 -1.98 7.30 -2.33
CA THR A 91 -2.45 6.45 -1.24
C THR A 91 -3.05 7.31 -0.12
N ASP A 92 -3.82 6.71 0.79
CA ASP A 92 -4.50 7.46 1.88
C ASP A 92 -3.53 8.27 2.77
N ASP A 93 -2.26 7.95 2.72
CA ASP A 93 -1.18 8.65 3.44
C ASP A 93 -0.41 9.67 2.59
N GLY A 94 -0.90 9.99 1.38
CA GLY A 94 -0.36 11.01 0.51
C GLY A 94 0.88 10.61 -0.30
N TYR A 95 1.28 9.33 -0.26
CA TYR A 95 2.35 8.80 -1.11
C TYR A 95 1.80 8.31 -2.45
N PHE A 96 2.67 8.25 -3.45
CA PHE A 96 2.37 7.71 -4.78
C PHE A 96 3.13 6.43 -5.03
N TRP A 97 2.61 5.59 -5.90
CA TRP A 97 3.31 4.39 -6.32
C TRP A 97 4.50 4.72 -7.22
N ILE A 98 5.65 4.16 -6.87
CA ILE A 98 6.85 4.18 -7.69
C ILE A 98 7.32 2.75 -7.97
N GLU A 99 7.72 2.52 -9.20
CA GLU A 99 8.31 1.27 -9.66
C GLU A 99 9.44 1.56 -10.64
N ASP A 100 10.35 0.65 -10.79
CA ASP A 100 11.43 0.77 -11.76
C ASP A 100 11.74 -0.58 -12.41
N THR A 101 12.39 -0.51 -13.56
CA THR A 101 12.77 -1.69 -14.32
C THR A 101 13.93 -2.49 -13.69
N TYR A 102 14.56 -1.94 -12.66
CA TYR A 102 15.64 -2.61 -11.92
C TYR A 102 15.11 -3.58 -10.85
N SER A 103 13.85 -3.39 -10.44
CA SER A 103 13.14 -4.26 -9.50
C SER A 103 11.70 -4.48 -10.00
N PRO A 104 11.52 -5.23 -11.11
CA PRO A 104 10.26 -5.29 -11.84
C PRO A 104 9.11 -5.94 -11.07
N THR A 105 9.41 -6.76 -10.07
CA THR A 105 8.41 -7.44 -9.24
C THR A 105 7.92 -6.62 -8.05
N VAL A 106 8.50 -5.42 -7.83
CA VAL A 106 8.27 -4.63 -6.63
C VAL A 106 7.71 -3.27 -6.96
N ARG A 107 6.76 -2.80 -6.15
CA ARG A 107 6.31 -1.41 -6.05
C ARG A 107 6.65 -0.82 -4.70
N ARG A 108 6.86 0.47 -4.66
CA ARG A 108 7.15 1.23 -3.45
C ARG A 108 6.24 2.46 -3.40
N ARG A 109 6.09 3.02 -2.22
CA ARG A 109 5.39 4.29 -2.02
C ARG A 109 6.40 5.40 -1.82
N ALA A 110 6.29 6.46 -2.59
CA ALA A 110 7.26 7.55 -2.60
C ALA A 110 6.60 8.91 -2.84
N ILE A 111 7.29 9.95 -2.40
CA ILE A 111 7.05 11.33 -2.79
C ILE A 111 8.34 11.92 -3.32
N VAL A 112 8.24 12.89 -4.22
CA VAL A 112 9.41 13.67 -4.67
C VAL A 112 9.88 14.55 -3.52
N SER A 113 11.10 14.32 -3.06
CA SER A 113 11.72 15.11 -1.98
C SER A 113 12.50 16.29 -2.53
N SER A 114 13.28 16.08 -3.58
CA SER A 114 14.06 17.14 -4.22
C SER A 114 14.44 16.80 -5.65
N VAL A 115 14.69 17.85 -6.43
CA VAL A 115 15.28 17.77 -7.76
C VAL A 115 16.47 18.71 -7.77
N SER A 116 17.65 18.23 -8.18
CA SER A 116 18.83 19.07 -8.32
C SER A 116 18.68 20.03 -9.51
N GLU A 117 19.55 21.00 -9.58
CA GLU A 117 19.68 21.84 -10.77
C GLU A 117 19.90 21.01 -12.03
N ILE A 118 19.27 21.44 -13.13
CA ILE A 118 19.44 20.78 -14.43
C ILE A 118 20.70 21.33 -15.08
N SER A 119 21.73 20.53 -15.12
CA SER A 119 22.96 20.87 -15.86
C SER A 119 22.82 20.46 -17.33
N THR A 120 23.25 21.31 -18.23
CA THR A 120 23.31 21.02 -19.66
C THR A 120 24.63 20.34 -19.99
N ALA A 121 24.55 19.08 -20.44
CA ALA A 121 25.72 18.37 -20.96
C ALA A 121 25.67 18.37 -22.49
N TRP A 122 26.77 18.82 -23.13
CA TRP A 122 26.98 18.74 -24.57
C TRP A 122 25.91 19.48 -25.42
N ASN A 123 25.30 20.53 -24.91
CA ASN A 123 24.24 21.28 -25.58
C ASN A 123 23.07 20.46 -26.13
N ARG A 124 22.81 19.22 -25.63
CA ARG A 124 21.78 18.33 -26.18
C ARG A 124 20.92 17.58 -25.18
N ALA A 125 21.28 17.58 -23.91
CA ALA A 125 20.47 16.92 -22.87
C ALA A 125 20.63 17.61 -21.53
N GLY A 126 19.55 17.70 -20.74
CA GLY A 126 19.63 18.07 -19.35
C GLY A 126 20.02 16.88 -18.49
N ARG A 127 20.80 17.09 -17.46
CA ARG A 127 21.15 16.08 -16.45
C ARG A 127 20.76 16.61 -15.08
N CYS A 128 20.06 15.81 -14.31
CA CYS A 128 19.76 16.15 -12.92
C CYS A 128 19.66 14.90 -12.06
N THR A 129 19.58 15.10 -10.75
CA THR A 129 19.30 14.05 -9.78
C THR A 129 17.92 14.29 -9.19
N ILE A 130 17.07 13.28 -9.23
CA ILE A 130 15.75 13.28 -8.60
C ILE A 130 15.87 12.42 -7.35
N THR A 131 15.45 12.99 -6.23
CA THR A 131 15.44 12.27 -4.95
C THR A 131 14.00 12.07 -4.51
N PHE A 132 13.67 10.81 -4.26
CA PHE A 132 12.40 10.41 -3.68
C PHE A 132 12.59 10.05 -2.22
N GLU A 133 11.65 10.45 -1.40
CA GLU A 133 11.47 9.91 -0.06
C GLU A 133 10.52 8.72 -0.17
N GLU A 134 11.05 7.53 0.04
CA GLU A 134 10.33 6.27 -0.10
C GLU A 134 9.98 5.70 1.28
N LYS A 135 8.79 5.12 1.41
CA LYS A 135 8.49 4.26 2.56
C LYS A 135 9.40 3.04 2.57
N PRO A 136 9.73 2.50 3.74
CA PRO A 136 10.63 1.37 3.85
C PRO A 136 10.08 0.07 3.22
N GLN A 137 8.75 -0.04 3.10
CA GLN A 137 8.08 -1.22 2.58
C GLN A 137 8.21 -1.30 1.05
N LYS A 138 8.61 -2.48 0.56
CA LYS A 138 8.65 -2.85 -0.85
C LYS A 138 7.58 -3.90 -1.09
N TYR A 139 6.50 -3.52 -1.73
CA TYR A 139 5.35 -4.39 -1.99
C TYR A 139 5.59 -5.27 -3.20
N ASN A 140 5.29 -6.55 -3.08
CA ASN A 140 5.27 -7.45 -4.21
C ASN A 140 4.06 -7.14 -5.10
N LYS A 141 4.26 -6.96 -6.40
CA LYS A 141 3.19 -6.62 -7.35
C LYS A 141 2.08 -7.66 -7.38
N ASP A 142 2.43 -8.94 -7.29
CA ASP A 142 1.44 -10.04 -7.29
C ASP A 142 0.55 -10.03 -6.03
N GLY A 143 1.02 -9.42 -4.95
CA GLY A 143 0.26 -9.23 -3.71
C GLY A 143 -0.61 -7.97 -3.69
N LEU A 144 -0.55 -7.13 -4.72
CA LEU A 144 -1.29 -5.86 -4.82
C LEU A 144 -2.55 -5.95 -5.69
N SER A 145 -2.98 -7.14 -6.06
CA SER A 145 -4.23 -7.38 -6.79
C SER A 145 -5.16 -8.29 -6.00
N PHE A 146 -6.45 -8.09 -6.20
CA PHE A 146 -7.43 -9.08 -5.72
C PHE A 146 -7.33 -10.35 -6.56
N PRO A 147 -7.54 -11.54 -5.97
CA PRO A 147 -7.67 -12.75 -6.74
C PRO A 147 -8.94 -12.72 -7.61
N ASP A 148 -8.94 -13.49 -8.69
CA ASP A 148 -10.10 -13.60 -9.60
C ASP A 148 -11.27 -14.37 -8.98
N THR A 149 -10.98 -15.22 -8.00
CA THR A 149 -11.98 -16.03 -7.29
C THR A 149 -11.98 -15.66 -5.80
N PRO A 150 -13.13 -15.80 -5.11
CA PRO A 150 -13.20 -15.57 -3.68
C PRO A 150 -12.24 -16.48 -2.91
N ASP A 151 -11.64 -15.96 -1.87
CA ASP A 151 -10.81 -16.71 -0.92
C ASP A 151 -11.74 -17.42 0.08
N SER A 152 -12.47 -18.43 -0.35
CA SER A 152 -13.36 -19.17 0.54
C SER A 152 -12.59 -20.25 1.31
N ASP A 153 -12.58 -20.17 2.63
CA ASP A 153 -11.97 -21.15 3.54
C ASP A 153 -10.60 -21.62 3.07
N THR A 154 -9.71 -20.69 2.78
CA THR A 154 -8.44 -20.96 2.11
C THR A 154 -7.23 -20.60 2.97
N TRP A 155 -6.12 -21.24 2.64
CA TRP A 155 -4.82 -20.97 3.22
C TRP A 155 -4.06 -19.94 2.38
N ILE A 156 -3.65 -18.85 2.99
CA ILE A 156 -2.81 -17.86 2.35
C ILE A 156 -1.40 -17.92 2.92
N TYR A 157 -0.42 -18.19 2.07
CA TYR A 157 0.99 -18.13 2.42
C TYR A 157 1.56 -16.76 2.07
N MET A 158 2.22 -16.15 3.05
CA MET A 158 2.88 -14.86 2.91
C MET A 158 4.38 -15.06 2.71
N PRO A 159 4.92 -14.83 1.50
CA PRO A 159 6.35 -15.03 1.23
C PRO A 159 7.22 -13.96 1.91
N GLY A 160 6.64 -12.83 2.30
CA GLY A 160 7.35 -11.75 2.97
C GLY A 160 7.82 -12.11 4.39
N ILE A 161 8.86 -11.41 4.86
CA ILE A 161 9.39 -11.60 6.22
C ILE A 161 8.50 -10.94 7.28
N TYR A 162 7.73 -9.94 6.87
CA TYR A 162 6.92 -9.09 7.75
C TYR A 162 5.45 -9.42 7.66
N ASN A 163 4.73 -9.16 8.74
CA ASN A 163 3.28 -9.26 8.75
C ASN A 163 2.69 -8.17 7.85
N SER A 164 1.69 -8.53 7.06
CA SER A 164 1.02 -7.62 6.14
C SER A 164 -0.35 -7.21 6.67
N GLN A 165 -0.77 -6.02 6.33
CA GLN A 165 -2.09 -5.48 6.60
C GLN A 165 -2.91 -5.52 5.31
N PRO A 166 -3.74 -6.56 5.09
CA PRO A 166 -4.44 -6.78 3.83
C PRO A 166 -5.51 -5.75 3.57
N LEU A 167 -5.90 -5.62 2.30
CA LEU A 167 -7.15 -5.03 1.90
C LEU A 167 -8.12 -6.16 1.56
N VAL A 168 -9.26 -6.20 2.23
CA VAL A 168 -10.28 -7.23 2.02
C VAL A 168 -11.49 -6.61 1.34
N LYS A 169 -11.86 -7.17 0.20
CA LYS A 169 -13.12 -6.87 -0.48
C LYS A 169 -14.13 -7.92 -0.07
N VAL A 170 -15.22 -7.51 0.54
CA VAL A 170 -16.32 -8.39 0.97
C VAL A 170 -17.54 -8.08 0.12
N ILE A 171 -18.10 -9.11 -0.51
CA ILE A 171 -19.38 -9.04 -1.21
C ILE A 171 -20.40 -9.79 -0.35
N MET A 172 -21.37 -9.05 0.16
CA MET A 172 -22.40 -9.62 1.04
C MET A 172 -23.44 -10.38 0.23
N ASN A 173 -23.75 -11.61 0.64
CA ASN A 173 -24.82 -12.40 0.09
C ASN A 173 -26.15 -11.95 0.73
N TYR A 174 -26.75 -10.88 0.20
CA TYR A 174 -28.03 -10.37 0.67
C TYR A 174 -29.15 -10.81 -0.26
N ASP A 175 -30.12 -11.51 0.28
CA ASP A 175 -31.37 -11.81 -0.43
C ASP A 175 -32.39 -10.70 -0.18
N SER A 176 -32.53 -9.81 -1.15
CA SER A 176 -33.48 -8.68 -1.09
C SER A 176 -34.94 -9.12 -1.10
N VAL A 177 -35.24 -10.38 -1.48
CA VAL A 177 -36.60 -10.89 -1.59
C VAL A 177 -37.19 -11.24 -0.21
N ASN A 178 -36.34 -11.65 0.73
CA ASN A 178 -36.79 -12.13 2.03
C ASN A 178 -36.57 -11.14 3.19
N GLU A 179 -35.99 -9.97 2.94
CA GLU A 179 -35.60 -8.98 3.97
C GLU A 179 -34.77 -9.58 5.13
N TYR A 180 -34.26 -10.81 4.94
CA TYR A 180 -33.49 -11.52 5.95
C TYR A 180 -32.01 -11.24 5.76
N TYR A 181 -31.42 -10.57 6.72
CA TYR A 181 -29.99 -10.32 6.77
C TYR A 181 -29.34 -11.23 7.82
N GLU A 182 -28.49 -12.12 7.39
CA GLU A 182 -27.59 -12.83 8.29
C GLU A 182 -26.27 -12.07 8.40
N PRO A 183 -25.78 -11.81 9.61
CA PRO A 183 -24.46 -11.23 9.77
C PRO A 183 -23.41 -12.04 9.03
N CYS A 184 -22.58 -11.37 8.25
CA CYS A 184 -21.46 -11.99 7.59
C CYS A 184 -20.15 -11.68 8.31
N SER A 185 -19.16 -12.57 8.19
CA SER A 185 -17.88 -12.37 8.84
C SER A 185 -16.71 -12.93 8.04
N VAL A 186 -15.57 -12.26 8.20
CA VAL A 186 -14.27 -12.72 7.70
C VAL A 186 -13.35 -12.93 8.89
N ASN A 187 -12.91 -14.16 9.09
CA ASN A 187 -12.05 -14.56 10.18
C ASN A 187 -10.61 -14.68 9.71
N PHE A 188 -9.68 -14.17 10.49
CA PHE A 188 -8.26 -14.28 10.24
C PHE A 188 -7.59 -15.00 11.40
N HIS A 189 -7.02 -16.17 11.16
CA HIS A 189 -6.24 -16.86 12.17
C HIS A 189 -4.98 -17.50 11.62
N ASN A 190 -4.02 -17.73 12.49
CA ASN A 190 -2.77 -18.37 12.18
C ASN A 190 -2.76 -19.80 12.68
N VAL A 191 -2.33 -20.73 11.82
CA VAL A 191 -2.26 -22.17 12.14
C VAL A 191 -1.18 -22.50 13.16
N LEU A 192 -0.11 -21.75 13.20
CA LEU A 192 0.99 -22.00 14.15
C LEU A 192 0.65 -21.54 15.58
N HIS A 193 -0.60 -21.14 15.79
CA HIS A 193 -1.20 -20.86 17.08
C HIS A 193 -0.23 -20.24 18.08
N ASP A 194 0.06 -18.96 17.88
CA ASP A 194 0.68 -18.17 18.94
C ASP A 194 -0.43 -17.79 19.93
N PRO A 195 -0.51 -18.45 21.10
CA PRO A 195 -1.59 -18.18 22.06
C PRO A 195 -1.56 -16.76 22.60
N THR A 196 -0.49 -16.00 22.32
CA THR A 196 -0.36 -14.59 22.71
C THR A 196 -0.99 -13.63 21.70
N ARG A 197 -1.47 -14.15 20.57
CA ARG A 197 -2.02 -13.35 19.48
C ARG A 197 -3.40 -13.88 19.08
N PRO A 198 -4.44 -13.17 19.46
CA PRO A 198 -5.81 -13.61 19.24
C PRO A 198 -6.15 -13.71 17.75
N GLU A 199 -7.03 -14.64 17.42
CA GLU A 199 -7.78 -14.59 16.19
C GLU A 199 -8.52 -13.25 16.10
N VAL A 200 -8.62 -12.70 14.89
CA VAL A 200 -9.36 -11.46 14.67
C VAL A 200 -10.42 -11.70 13.62
N ARG A 201 -11.64 -11.32 13.94
CA ARG A 201 -12.78 -11.41 13.03
C ARG A 201 -13.36 -10.04 12.76
N VAL A 202 -13.64 -9.76 11.49
CA VAL A 202 -14.45 -8.60 11.10
C VAL A 202 -15.86 -9.07 10.85
N VAL A 203 -16.81 -8.50 11.56
CA VAL A 203 -18.23 -8.83 11.47
C VAL A 203 -18.99 -7.65 10.89
N VAL A 204 -19.75 -7.89 9.84
CA VAL A 204 -20.74 -6.96 9.31
C VAL A 204 -22.08 -7.34 9.94
N TYR A 205 -22.59 -6.54 10.85
CA TYR A 205 -23.74 -6.87 11.67
C TYR A 205 -25.04 -6.19 11.23
N LYS A 206 -24.97 -5.27 10.30
CA LYS A 206 -26.14 -4.59 9.72
C LYS A 206 -26.05 -4.55 8.21
N PRO A 207 -27.17 -4.70 7.50
CA PRO A 207 -27.18 -4.46 6.07
C PRO A 207 -26.81 -3.00 5.79
N ILE A 208 -26.00 -2.80 4.76
CA ILE A 208 -25.75 -1.45 4.26
C ILE A 208 -27.02 -1.03 3.53
N PRO A 209 -27.61 0.13 3.87
CA PRO A 209 -28.78 0.62 3.16
C PRO A 209 -28.45 0.69 1.66
N ALA A 210 -29.24 0.02 0.85
CA ALA A 210 -29.16 0.16 -0.59
C ALA A 210 -29.77 1.52 -0.93
N ASP A 211 -28.94 2.52 -1.19
CA ASP A 211 -29.42 3.76 -1.80
C ASP A 211 -29.81 3.53 -3.27
N ASP A 212 -29.33 2.44 -3.87
CA ASP A 212 -29.71 1.90 -5.17
C ASP A 212 -29.44 0.39 -5.20
N ASP A 213 -30.30 -0.38 -5.84
CA ASP A 213 -30.30 -1.85 -5.94
C ASP A 213 -29.15 -2.42 -6.82
N THR A 214 -28.01 -1.77 -6.86
CA THR A 214 -26.84 -2.21 -7.61
C THR A 214 -25.92 -3.08 -6.75
N ASP A 215 -25.26 -4.08 -7.37
CA ASP A 215 -24.28 -4.96 -6.70
C ASP A 215 -23.15 -4.20 -5.98
N GLU A 216 -22.93 -2.93 -6.36
CA GLU A 216 -21.92 -2.06 -5.78
C GLU A 216 -22.20 -1.70 -4.31
N ASN A 217 -23.48 -1.64 -3.91
CA ASN A 217 -23.88 -1.36 -2.53
C ASN A 217 -23.70 -2.54 -1.57
N LYS A 218 -23.52 -3.75 -2.14
CA LYS A 218 -23.24 -4.97 -1.37
C LYS A 218 -21.75 -5.19 -1.11
N THR A 219 -20.90 -4.32 -1.67
CA THR A 219 -19.45 -4.48 -1.60
C THR A 219 -18.85 -3.55 -0.53
N LEU A 220 -18.15 -4.16 0.43
CA LEU A 220 -17.35 -3.47 1.44
C LEU A 220 -15.88 -3.69 1.22
N TYR A 221 -15.10 -2.67 1.51
CA TYR A 221 -13.65 -2.72 1.57
C TYR A 221 -13.20 -2.52 3.02
N ILE A 222 -12.46 -3.48 3.54
CA ILE A 222 -11.85 -3.43 4.88
C ILE A 222 -10.36 -3.22 4.67
N ASP A 223 -9.90 -1.99 4.85
CA ASP A 223 -8.50 -1.64 4.72
C ASP A 223 -7.81 -1.73 6.08
N CYS A 224 -7.10 -2.83 6.29
CA CYS A 224 -6.44 -3.09 7.56
C CYS A 224 -5.22 -2.19 7.79
N GLU A 225 -4.64 -1.61 6.74
CA GLU A 225 -3.50 -0.69 6.86
C GLU A 225 -3.93 0.70 7.33
N SER A 226 -4.99 1.24 6.74
CA SER A 226 -5.54 2.55 7.13
C SER A 226 -6.57 2.45 8.26
N CYS A 227 -6.91 1.24 8.71
CA CYS A 227 -7.95 0.97 9.70
C CYS A 227 -9.31 1.57 9.29
N GLN A 228 -9.67 1.43 8.01
CA GLN A 228 -10.90 1.97 7.45
C GLN A 228 -11.80 0.88 6.90
N ILE A 229 -13.11 1.11 7.02
CA ILE A 229 -14.13 0.28 6.38
C ILE A 229 -15.00 1.21 5.53
N TYR A 230 -15.07 0.94 4.23
CA TYR A 230 -15.75 1.82 3.28
C TYR A 230 -16.39 1.06 2.11
N SER A 231 -17.28 1.73 1.39
CA SER A 231 -17.80 1.31 0.08
C SER A 231 -17.37 2.30 -1.00
N LEU A 232 -17.40 1.87 -2.26
CA LEU A 232 -17.06 2.66 -3.44
C LEU A 232 -18.23 2.62 -4.45
N PRO A 233 -19.35 3.32 -4.19
CA PRO A 233 -20.48 3.31 -5.09
C PRO A 233 -20.08 3.90 -6.46
N GLY A 234 -20.37 3.18 -7.54
CA GLY A 234 -20.03 3.61 -8.91
C GLY A 234 -18.54 3.84 -9.18
N GLY A 235 -17.64 3.23 -8.37
CA GLY A 235 -16.21 3.50 -8.44
C GLY A 235 -15.81 4.91 -8.01
N GLY A 236 -16.70 5.62 -7.32
CA GLY A 236 -16.54 7.00 -6.89
C GLY A 236 -15.80 7.18 -5.56
N ALA A 237 -16.18 8.20 -4.81
CA ALA A 237 -15.57 8.52 -3.53
C ALA A 237 -15.82 7.46 -2.46
N LYS A 238 -14.85 7.26 -1.56
CA LYS A 238 -15.01 6.37 -0.39
C LYS A 238 -16.10 6.88 0.53
N ILE A 239 -17.07 6.03 0.85
CA ILE A 239 -18.09 6.29 1.87
C ILE A 239 -17.77 5.46 3.11
N ASN A 240 -17.54 6.10 4.24
CA ASN A 240 -17.25 5.42 5.50
C ASN A 240 -18.44 4.53 5.92
N ARG A 241 -18.15 3.26 6.19
CA ARG A 241 -19.12 2.22 6.58
C ARG A 241 -18.79 1.57 7.93
N ALA A 242 -17.84 2.10 8.68
CA ALA A 242 -17.40 1.53 9.96
C ALA A 242 -18.56 1.32 10.97
N GLN A 243 -19.63 2.11 10.88
CA GLN A 243 -20.81 1.98 11.73
C GLN A 243 -21.64 0.70 11.52
N TYR A 244 -21.34 -0.05 10.43
CA TYR A 244 -22.03 -1.32 10.11
C TYR A 244 -21.20 -2.55 10.47
N CYS A 245 -19.97 -2.35 10.94
CA CYS A 245 -19.01 -3.39 11.19
C CYS A 245 -18.37 -3.23 12.56
N TYR A 246 -17.87 -4.34 13.09
CA TYR A 246 -16.96 -4.31 14.24
C TYR A 246 -15.89 -5.40 14.08
N VAL A 247 -14.78 -5.19 14.77
CA VAL A 247 -13.68 -6.14 14.84
C VAL A 247 -13.71 -6.78 16.22
N GLU A 248 -13.71 -8.09 16.29
CA GLU A 248 -13.76 -8.82 17.56
C GLU A 248 -12.73 -9.95 17.61
N GLU A 249 -12.45 -10.39 18.81
CA GLU A 249 -11.72 -11.61 19.08
C GLU A 249 -12.73 -12.77 19.18
N PRO A 250 -12.72 -13.75 18.24
CA PRO A 250 -13.73 -14.82 18.22
C PRO A 250 -13.80 -15.64 19.50
N THR A 251 -12.67 -15.78 20.19
CA THR A 251 -12.56 -16.58 21.43
C THR A 251 -13.24 -15.91 22.62
N THR A 252 -13.18 -14.61 22.70
CA THR A 252 -13.69 -13.84 23.86
C THR A 252 -14.95 -13.05 23.55
N GLY A 253 -15.24 -12.80 22.27
CA GLY A 253 -16.28 -11.89 21.82
C GLY A 253 -16.00 -10.42 22.14
N ALA A 254 -14.79 -10.12 22.61
CA ALA A 254 -14.40 -8.75 22.94
C ALA A 254 -14.10 -7.96 21.68
N VAL A 255 -14.45 -6.67 21.65
CA VAL A 255 -14.08 -5.78 20.55
C VAL A 255 -12.56 -5.67 20.50
N SER A 256 -11.96 -6.05 19.37
CA SER A 256 -10.52 -5.96 19.17
C SER A 256 -10.12 -4.52 18.90
N PRO A 257 -9.06 -4.02 19.55
CA PRO A 257 -8.50 -2.71 19.25
C PRO A 257 -7.70 -2.68 17.95
N CYS A 258 -7.46 -3.83 17.33
CA CYS A 258 -6.60 -3.98 16.16
C CYS A 258 -7.34 -4.58 14.99
N PHE A 259 -7.10 -4.05 13.79
CA PHE A 259 -7.53 -4.66 12.54
C PHE A 259 -6.74 -5.95 12.25
N PRO A 260 -7.30 -6.86 11.44
CA PRO A 260 -6.63 -8.09 11.05
C PRO A 260 -5.32 -7.84 10.31
N TYR A 261 -4.40 -8.80 10.41
CA TYR A 261 -3.19 -8.83 9.62
C TYR A 261 -2.83 -10.27 9.24
N LEU A 262 -2.09 -10.42 8.13
CA LEU A 262 -1.55 -11.68 7.68
C LEU A 262 -0.11 -11.82 8.19
N TRP A 263 0.19 -12.98 8.76
CA TRP A 263 1.51 -13.30 9.27
C TRP A 263 2.48 -13.58 8.12
N GLY A 264 3.64 -12.93 8.15
CA GLY A 264 4.75 -13.19 7.23
C GLY A 264 5.55 -14.46 7.58
N ARG A 265 6.75 -14.58 7.00
CA ARG A 265 7.71 -15.66 7.21
C ARG A 265 7.23 -17.05 6.77
N ASN A 266 6.55 -17.12 5.63
CA ASN A 266 5.99 -18.36 5.10
C ASN A 266 5.01 -19.07 6.07
N VAL A 267 4.37 -18.30 6.92
CA VAL A 267 3.32 -18.82 7.79
C VAL A 267 2.04 -18.95 7.00
N ALA A 268 1.34 -20.08 7.20
CA ALA A 268 0.02 -20.25 6.65
C ALA A 268 -0.99 -19.46 7.46
N ASN A 269 -1.74 -18.61 6.78
CA ASN A 269 -2.85 -17.85 7.36
C ASN A 269 -4.15 -18.47 6.86
N TRP A 270 -5.04 -18.81 7.77
CA TRP A 270 -6.37 -19.28 7.43
C TRP A 270 -7.35 -18.12 7.36
N ILE A 271 -8.12 -18.06 6.28
CA ILE A 271 -9.22 -17.11 6.15
C ILE A 271 -10.52 -17.91 6.11
N GLY A 272 -11.29 -17.78 7.16
CA GLY A 272 -12.63 -18.35 7.26
C GLY A 272 -13.68 -17.32 6.86
N ILE A 273 -14.65 -17.70 6.04
CA ILE A 273 -15.67 -16.81 5.50
C ILE A 273 -17.04 -17.35 5.86
N ASN A 274 -17.94 -16.50 6.27
CA ASN A 274 -19.31 -16.86 6.61
C ASN A 274 -20.30 -15.86 6.01
N ASN A 275 -21.25 -16.38 5.23
CA ASN A 275 -22.35 -15.63 4.58
C ASN A 275 -21.93 -14.48 3.65
N CYS A 276 -20.75 -14.57 3.05
CA CYS A 276 -20.28 -13.59 2.07
C CYS A 276 -19.22 -14.21 1.15
N ASP A 277 -18.87 -13.48 0.08
CA ASP A 277 -17.67 -13.74 -0.69
C ASP A 277 -16.60 -12.73 -0.26
N ALA A 278 -15.39 -13.19 0.04
CA ALA A 278 -14.29 -12.33 0.38
C ALA A 278 -13.11 -12.51 -0.59
N TYR A 279 -12.47 -11.42 -0.92
CA TYR A 279 -11.29 -11.37 -1.78
C TYR A 279 -10.19 -10.63 -1.01
N VAL A 280 -9.04 -11.27 -0.82
CA VAL A 280 -7.97 -10.73 0.01
C VAL A 280 -6.79 -10.28 -0.85
N MET A 281 -6.58 -8.98 -0.93
CA MET A 281 -5.37 -8.41 -1.47
C MET A 281 -4.31 -8.43 -0.36
N ARG A 282 -3.30 -9.28 -0.50
CA ARG A 282 -2.36 -9.63 0.58
C ARG A 282 -1.46 -8.48 1.01
N ARG A 283 -1.09 -7.58 0.08
CA ARG A 283 -0.14 -6.49 0.33
C ARG A 283 1.17 -6.97 0.98
N ASP A 284 1.64 -8.15 0.57
CA ASP A 284 2.90 -8.69 1.08
C ASP A 284 4.08 -7.80 0.70
N TYR A 285 4.98 -7.58 1.65
CA TYR A 285 6.11 -6.70 1.45
C TYR A 285 7.40 -7.20 2.12
N THR A 286 8.52 -6.65 1.65
CA THR A 286 9.85 -6.72 2.26
C THR A 286 10.34 -5.33 2.62
N LEU A 287 11.37 -5.23 3.44
CA LEU A 287 12.04 -3.97 3.76
C LEU A 287 13.27 -3.72 2.89
#